data_41c43fa375d35e9b49ba859380c1211e
#
_entry.id   41c43fa375d35e9b49ba859380c1211e
#
_cell.length_a   1.000
_cell.length_b   1.000
_cell.length_c   1.000
_cell.angle_alpha   90.00
_cell.angle_beta   90.00
_cell.angle_gamma   90.00
#
_symmetry.space_group_name_H-M   'P 1'
#
loop_
_entity.id
_entity.type
_entity.pdbx_description
1 polymer ?
#
loop_
_entity_poly.entity_id
_entity_poly.type
_entity_poly.pdbx_seq_one_letter_code
_entity_poly.pdbx_strand_id
1 'polypeptide(L)'
;SPDFTGRHKGLKGVLKLSSELGRFDMVADLHDVIRTKMLRRILRLRGAKVAYIDKGREEKKALVALENKKLVQLKTTVERYREVFLALGFDLPPIAVPPRVRYSLDAETEALAGAHEGKKWIGIAPFAQHQGKIYPLEQMERVIAMLSQMPGVRLFVFGGGAAEREYGERMEEKYGSVVSVIGRIKLAREMELISHLDLMLSMDSS
;
A
#
# COMPACT_ATOMS: atom_id res chain seq x y z
N SER A 1 20.26 -0.25 7.93
CA SER A 1 19.03 0.57 7.92
C SER A 1 19.19 1.76 8.86
N PRO A 2 18.67 2.95 8.53
CA PRO A 2 18.71 4.10 9.44
C PRO A 2 17.90 3.83 10.71
N ASP A 3 18.52 4.13 11.87
CA ASP A 3 17.88 4.04 13.19
C ASP A 3 17.60 5.44 13.72
N PHE A 4 16.38 5.91 13.52
CA PHE A 4 15.96 7.27 13.91
C PHE A 4 15.48 7.40 15.36
N THR A 5 15.33 6.30 16.07
CA THR A 5 15.02 6.29 17.51
C THR A 5 16.27 6.30 18.37
N GLY A 6 17.37 5.76 17.85
CA GLY A 6 18.66 5.66 18.48
C GLY A 6 19.77 6.42 17.75
N ARG A 7 20.62 5.71 17.01
CA ARG A 7 21.88 6.20 16.44
C ARG A 7 21.77 7.43 15.53
N HIS A 8 20.65 7.56 14.80
CA HIS A 8 20.40 8.67 13.86
C HIS A 8 19.36 9.67 14.37
N LYS A 9 19.16 9.75 15.69
CA LYS A 9 18.19 10.68 16.31
C LYS A 9 18.68 12.13 16.24
N GLY A 10 17.78 13.05 15.91
CA GLY A 10 18.02 14.49 15.90
C GLY A 10 19.02 14.96 14.85
N LEU A 11 19.48 16.21 14.97
CA LEU A 11 20.38 16.84 14.01
C LEU A 11 21.74 16.11 13.92
N LYS A 12 22.33 15.79 15.07
CA LYS A 12 23.60 15.04 15.12
C LYS A 12 23.48 13.68 14.44
N GLY A 13 22.35 13.00 14.61
CA GLY A 13 22.06 11.73 13.95
C GLY A 13 21.94 11.85 12.43
N VAL A 14 21.34 12.93 11.91
CA VAL A 14 21.28 13.19 10.47
C VAL A 14 22.67 13.47 9.89
N LEU A 15 23.52 14.23 10.58
CA LEU A 15 24.91 14.46 10.19
C LEU A 15 25.70 13.15 10.13
N LYS A 16 25.55 12.31 11.17
CA LYS A 16 26.18 10.98 11.21
C LYS A 16 25.71 10.11 10.05
N LEU A 17 24.39 10.03 9.83
CA LEU A 17 23.82 9.30 8.70
C LEU A 17 24.37 9.80 7.35
N SER A 18 24.49 11.13 7.19
CA SER A 18 25.05 11.70 5.95
C SER A 18 26.50 11.31 5.71
N SER A 19 27.29 11.13 6.77
CA SER A 19 28.68 10.67 6.68
C SER A 19 28.75 9.18 6.32
N GLU A 20 27.89 8.38 6.93
CA GLU A 20 27.80 6.94 6.63
C GLU A 20 27.32 6.64 5.21
N LEU A 21 26.43 7.46 4.67
CA LEU A 21 25.94 7.35 3.29
C LEU A 21 26.97 7.73 2.23
N GLY A 22 27.94 8.59 2.57
CA GLY A 22 28.98 9.03 1.65
C GLY A 22 28.54 10.07 0.63
N ARG A 23 28.99 9.95 -0.63
CA ARG A 23 28.68 10.85 -1.76
C ARG A 23 27.75 10.19 -2.74
N PHE A 24 26.89 11.00 -3.38
CA PHE A 24 25.99 10.60 -4.45
C PHE A 24 26.06 11.63 -5.56
N ASP A 25 25.91 11.20 -6.79
CA ASP A 25 25.76 12.09 -7.95
C ASP A 25 24.34 12.68 -7.98
N MET A 26 23.33 11.88 -7.62
CA MET A 26 21.93 12.26 -7.64
C MET A 26 21.18 11.80 -6.39
N VAL A 27 20.23 12.61 -5.94
CA VAL A 27 19.37 12.32 -4.77
C VAL A 27 17.92 12.64 -5.11
N ALA A 28 17.06 11.62 -5.06
CA ALA A 28 15.61 11.74 -5.16
C ALA A 28 15.00 11.68 -3.74
N ASP A 29 14.49 12.80 -3.22
CA ASP A 29 13.76 12.81 -1.95
C ASP A 29 12.26 12.67 -2.21
N LEU A 30 11.75 11.43 -2.13
CA LEU A 30 10.34 11.10 -2.31
C LEU A 30 9.50 11.27 -1.04
N HIS A 31 10.14 11.70 0.07
CA HIS A 31 9.44 11.79 1.36
C HIS A 31 9.23 13.22 1.87
N ASP A 32 10.11 14.16 1.55
CA ASP A 32 10.04 15.59 1.89
C ASP A 32 9.58 15.87 3.33
N VAL A 33 10.25 15.26 4.30
CA VAL A 33 10.09 15.53 5.74
C VAL A 33 11.31 16.31 6.27
N ILE A 34 11.21 16.84 7.48
CA ILE A 34 12.27 17.68 8.08
C ILE A 34 13.65 16.99 8.01
N ARG A 35 13.70 15.70 8.34
CA ARG A 35 14.95 14.92 8.32
C ARG A 35 15.53 14.78 6.91
N THR A 36 14.69 14.47 5.91
CA THR A 36 15.17 14.35 4.53
C THR A 36 15.52 15.70 3.93
N LYS A 37 14.84 16.78 4.33
CA LYS A 37 15.21 18.17 3.96
C LYS A 37 16.61 18.54 4.43
N MET A 38 16.96 18.14 5.65
CA MET A 38 18.31 18.38 6.19
C MET A 38 19.33 17.52 5.45
N LEU A 39 19.08 16.23 5.30
CA LEU A 39 19.97 15.28 4.64
C LEU A 39 20.26 15.70 3.19
N ARG A 40 19.22 16.04 2.41
CA ARG A 40 19.39 16.45 1.01
C ARG A 40 20.16 17.77 0.86
N ARG A 41 20.05 18.71 1.85
CA ARG A 41 20.86 19.94 1.84
C ARG A 41 22.34 19.61 2.01
N ILE A 42 22.68 18.71 2.94
CA ILE A 42 24.06 18.27 3.15
C ILE A 42 24.60 17.59 1.89
N LEU A 43 23.82 16.68 1.30
CA LEU A 43 24.24 15.96 0.08
C LEU A 43 24.38 16.90 -1.12
N ARG A 44 23.53 17.92 -1.25
CA ARG A 44 23.66 18.96 -2.27
C ARG A 44 24.96 19.77 -2.10
N LEU A 45 25.32 20.12 -0.86
CA LEU A 45 26.59 20.81 -0.58
C LEU A 45 27.82 19.94 -0.90
N ARG A 46 27.65 18.61 -0.94
CA ARG A 46 28.68 17.66 -1.36
C ARG A 46 28.71 17.41 -2.87
N GLY A 47 27.90 18.15 -3.66
CA GLY A 47 27.90 18.09 -5.11
C GLY A 47 26.76 17.28 -5.73
N ALA A 48 25.86 16.67 -4.94
CA ALA A 48 24.77 15.90 -5.50
C ALA A 48 23.72 16.79 -6.20
N LYS A 49 23.25 16.39 -7.39
CA LYS A 49 22.04 16.92 -8.00
C LYS A 49 20.82 16.41 -7.21
N VAL A 50 19.98 17.31 -6.70
CA VAL A 50 18.89 16.96 -5.78
C VAL A 50 17.55 17.39 -6.36
N ALA A 51 16.62 16.46 -6.45
CA ALA A 51 15.20 16.73 -6.66
C ALA A 51 14.36 16.14 -5.51
N TYR A 52 13.18 16.69 -5.30
CA TYR A 52 12.29 16.26 -4.23
C TYR A 52 10.83 16.38 -4.61
N ILE A 53 9.99 15.58 -3.98
CA ILE A 53 8.56 15.52 -4.25
C ILE A 53 7.85 16.82 -3.86
N ASP A 54 6.99 17.32 -4.75
CA ASP A 54 5.90 18.19 -4.36
C ASP A 54 4.71 17.36 -3.89
N LYS A 55 4.39 17.45 -2.60
CA LYS A 55 3.26 16.72 -1.99
C LYS A 55 1.89 17.30 -2.32
N GLY A 56 1.82 18.39 -3.09
CA GLY A 56 0.57 19.07 -3.43
C GLY A 56 -0.19 19.57 -2.21
N ARG A 57 0.50 20.10 -1.20
CA ARG A 57 -0.12 20.52 0.07
C ARG A 57 -1.13 21.64 -0.13
N GLU A 58 -0.82 22.60 -0.98
CA GLU A 58 -1.73 23.73 -1.29
C GLU A 58 -2.96 23.25 -2.06
N GLU A 59 -2.79 22.35 -3.02
CA GLU A 59 -3.89 21.73 -3.76
C GLU A 59 -4.80 20.93 -2.82
N LYS A 60 -4.21 20.13 -1.93
CA LYS A 60 -4.94 19.36 -0.91
C LYS A 60 -5.69 20.27 0.07
N LYS A 61 -5.07 21.38 0.48
CA LYS A 61 -5.69 22.38 1.34
C LYS A 61 -6.89 23.03 0.65
N ALA A 62 -6.77 23.39 -0.63
CA ALA A 62 -7.85 23.93 -1.41
C ALA A 62 -9.01 22.93 -1.61
N LEU A 63 -8.69 21.62 -1.75
CA LEU A 63 -9.67 20.55 -1.88
C LEU A 63 -10.53 20.36 -0.62
N VAL A 64 -9.97 20.57 0.59
CA VAL A 64 -10.66 20.39 1.88
C VAL A 64 -11.06 21.71 2.54
N ALA A 65 -10.91 22.85 1.86
CA ALA A 65 -11.30 24.15 2.38
C ALA A 65 -12.78 24.20 2.70
N LEU A 66 -13.16 24.91 3.77
CA LEU A 66 -14.57 25.12 4.11
C LEU A 66 -15.25 26.05 3.14
N GLU A 67 -14.55 27.11 2.73
CA GLU A 67 -15.01 28.10 1.75
C GLU A 67 -14.17 28.00 0.47
N ASN A 68 -14.78 28.34 -0.66
CA ASN A 68 -14.12 28.33 -2.00
C ASN A 68 -13.41 26.99 -2.32
N LYS A 69 -14.00 25.87 -1.87
CA LYS A 69 -13.50 24.52 -2.12
C LYS A 69 -13.32 24.25 -3.60
N LYS A 70 -12.13 23.76 -4.00
CA LYS A 70 -11.82 23.36 -5.36
C LYS A 70 -11.87 21.84 -5.47
N LEU A 71 -12.95 21.28 -6.00
CA LEU A 71 -13.09 19.85 -6.26
C LEU A 71 -12.49 19.47 -7.61
N VAL A 72 -11.16 19.32 -7.64
CA VAL A 72 -10.41 18.91 -8.84
C VAL A 72 -9.62 17.64 -8.55
N GLN A 73 -9.47 16.80 -9.57
CA GLN A 73 -8.60 15.64 -9.48
C GLN A 73 -7.17 16.09 -9.27
N LEU A 74 -6.54 15.64 -8.19
CA LEU A 74 -5.14 15.93 -7.91
C LEU A 74 -4.24 14.92 -8.60
N LYS A 75 -2.99 15.34 -8.88
CA LYS A 75 -1.95 14.42 -9.36
C LYS A 75 -1.77 13.24 -8.41
N THR A 76 -1.65 12.06 -8.97
CA THR A 76 -1.36 10.84 -8.20
C THR A 76 0.02 10.91 -7.56
N THR A 77 0.25 10.16 -6.50
CA THR A 77 1.57 10.06 -5.87
C THR A 77 2.61 9.51 -6.84
N VAL A 78 2.22 8.60 -7.71
CA VAL A 78 3.11 7.99 -8.72
C VAL A 78 3.57 9.04 -9.74
N GLU A 79 2.67 9.91 -10.21
CA GLU A 79 3.04 11.02 -11.09
C GLU A 79 3.98 12.00 -10.40
N ARG A 80 3.74 12.32 -9.12
CA ARG A 80 4.64 13.18 -8.33
C ARG A 80 6.03 12.54 -8.17
N TYR A 81 6.12 11.23 -8.01
CA TYR A 81 7.39 10.52 -7.99
C TYR A 81 8.08 10.60 -9.36
N ARG A 82 7.33 10.36 -10.45
CA ARG A 82 7.86 10.49 -11.81
C ARG A 82 8.47 11.88 -12.05
N GLU A 83 7.79 12.95 -11.64
CA GLU A 83 8.27 14.32 -11.75
C GLU A 83 9.63 14.54 -11.06
N VAL A 84 9.86 13.90 -9.91
CA VAL A 84 11.16 13.97 -9.21
C VAL A 84 12.29 13.38 -10.08
N PHE A 85 12.05 12.23 -10.70
CA PHE A 85 13.05 11.61 -11.57
C PHE A 85 13.25 12.38 -12.88
N LEU A 86 12.20 12.93 -13.47
CA LEU A 86 12.32 13.84 -14.63
C LEU A 86 13.17 15.07 -14.28
N ALA A 87 13.00 15.66 -13.10
CA ALA A 87 13.80 16.79 -12.62
C ALA A 87 15.28 16.43 -12.41
N LEU A 88 15.59 15.17 -12.14
CA LEU A 88 16.96 14.67 -12.11
C LEU A 88 17.55 14.45 -13.52
N GLY A 89 16.72 14.41 -14.56
CA GLY A 89 17.13 14.23 -15.95
C GLY A 89 16.93 12.83 -16.49
N PHE A 90 16.19 11.97 -15.76
CA PHE A 90 15.80 10.67 -16.31
C PHE A 90 14.67 10.86 -17.34
N ASP A 91 14.78 10.19 -18.47
CA ASP A 91 13.69 10.10 -19.43
C ASP A 91 12.79 8.94 -19.03
N LEU A 92 11.61 9.26 -18.51
CA LEU A 92 10.64 8.28 -18.05
C LEU A 92 9.38 8.36 -18.92
N PRO A 93 8.89 7.23 -19.46
CA PRO A 93 7.64 7.22 -20.20
C PRO A 93 6.47 7.63 -19.29
N PRO A 94 5.32 8.03 -19.87
CA PRO A 94 4.08 8.16 -19.12
C PRO A 94 3.78 6.89 -18.32
N ILE A 95 3.14 7.06 -17.17
CA ILE A 95 2.77 5.94 -16.32
C ILE A 95 1.69 5.14 -17.05
N ALA A 96 2.02 3.92 -17.44
CA ALA A 96 1.06 2.97 -17.96
C ALA A 96 0.63 2.03 -16.82
N VAL A 97 -0.63 1.62 -16.83
CA VAL A 97 -1.08 0.53 -15.97
C VAL A 97 -0.42 -0.75 -16.48
N PRO A 98 0.41 -1.42 -15.67
CA PRO A 98 1.04 -2.66 -16.13
C PRO A 98 -0.03 -3.71 -16.45
N PRO A 99 0.22 -4.58 -17.42
CA PRO A 99 -0.68 -5.70 -17.66
C PRO A 99 -0.79 -6.56 -16.41
N ARG A 100 -1.98 -7.06 -16.14
CA ARG A 100 -2.20 -7.94 -15.01
C ARG A 100 -1.43 -9.24 -15.22
N VAL A 101 -0.51 -9.54 -14.32
CA VAL A 101 0.23 -10.81 -14.31
C VAL A 101 -0.44 -11.74 -13.30
N ARG A 102 -0.81 -12.94 -13.73
CA ARG A 102 -1.24 -14.02 -12.84
C ARG A 102 -0.04 -14.92 -12.58
N TYR A 103 0.30 -15.08 -11.33
CA TYR A 103 1.35 -15.99 -10.90
C TYR A 103 0.78 -17.40 -10.73
N SER A 104 1.60 -18.44 -10.91
CA SER A 104 1.17 -19.80 -10.60
C SER A 104 0.95 -19.97 -9.12
N LEU A 105 -0.15 -20.59 -8.73
CA LEU A 105 -0.38 -21.00 -7.35
C LEU A 105 0.38 -22.31 -7.07
N ASP A 106 0.86 -22.50 -5.84
CA ASP A 106 1.34 -23.80 -5.41
C ASP A 106 0.19 -24.71 -4.97
N ALA A 107 0.48 -25.99 -4.81
CA ALA A 107 -0.54 -27.01 -4.48
C ALA A 107 -1.27 -26.71 -3.15
N GLU A 108 -0.58 -26.12 -2.16
CA GLU A 108 -1.19 -25.74 -0.87
C GLU A 108 -2.18 -24.59 -1.05
N THR A 109 -1.80 -23.58 -1.80
CA THR A 109 -2.64 -22.40 -2.10
C THR A 109 -3.81 -22.79 -3.02
N GLU A 110 -3.59 -23.66 -3.99
CA GLU A 110 -4.67 -24.21 -4.85
C GLU A 110 -5.68 -25.02 -4.04
N ALA A 111 -5.21 -25.88 -3.13
CA ALA A 111 -6.08 -26.67 -2.26
C ALA A 111 -6.93 -25.76 -1.34
N LEU A 112 -6.33 -24.69 -0.79
CA LEU A 112 -7.02 -23.71 0.05
C LEU A 112 -8.03 -22.90 -0.76
N ALA A 113 -7.63 -22.38 -1.92
CA ALA A 113 -8.46 -21.53 -2.75
C ALA A 113 -9.58 -22.30 -3.45
N GLY A 114 -9.35 -23.58 -3.80
CA GLY A 114 -10.24 -24.40 -4.61
C GLY A 114 -10.24 -24.00 -6.08
N ALA A 115 -11.04 -24.71 -6.87
CA ALA A 115 -11.13 -24.47 -8.31
C ALA A 115 -11.73 -23.09 -8.65
N HIS A 116 -11.10 -22.38 -9.57
CA HIS A 116 -11.59 -21.08 -10.07
C HIS A 116 -12.86 -21.24 -10.96
N GLU A 117 -12.92 -22.26 -11.75
CA GLU A 117 -14.01 -22.74 -12.63
C GLU A 117 -15.22 -21.79 -12.79
N GLY A 118 -15.04 -20.67 -13.49
CA GLY A 118 -16.12 -19.71 -13.74
C GLY A 118 -16.61 -18.91 -12.53
N LYS A 119 -16.01 -19.11 -11.35
CA LYS A 119 -16.31 -18.33 -10.13
C LYS A 119 -15.62 -16.98 -10.18
N LYS A 120 -16.26 -15.98 -9.57
CA LYS A 120 -15.63 -14.68 -9.29
C LYS A 120 -14.93 -14.76 -7.94
N TRP A 121 -13.63 -14.51 -7.94
CA TRP A 121 -12.81 -14.47 -6.74
C TRP A 121 -12.69 -13.05 -6.23
N ILE A 122 -13.18 -12.80 -5.02
CA ILE A 122 -13.16 -11.47 -4.39
C ILE A 122 -12.35 -11.54 -3.12
N GLY A 123 -11.30 -10.73 -3.03
CA GLY A 123 -10.52 -10.53 -1.82
C GLY A 123 -11.14 -9.45 -0.94
N ILE A 124 -11.10 -9.65 0.37
CA ILE A 124 -11.56 -8.70 1.38
C ILE A 124 -10.45 -8.54 2.43
N ALA A 125 -9.88 -7.33 2.53
CA ALA A 125 -8.95 -6.93 3.58
C ALA A 125 -9.63 -5.87 4.47
N PRO A 126 -10.39 -6.29 5.49
CA PRO A 126 -11.27 -5.40 6.25
C PRO A 126 -10.55 -4.59 7.32
N PHE A 127 -9.26 -4.83 7.53
CA PHE A 127 -8.51 -4.28 8.64
C PHE A 127 -7.59 -3.12 8.21
N ALA A 128 -7.24 -2.27 9.16
CA ALA A 128 -6.21 -1.24 9.00
C ALA A 128 -5.54 -0.97 10.36
N GLN A 129 -4.30 -0.45 10.32
CA GLN A 129 -3.56 -0.12 11.54
C GLN A 129 -4.25 0.92 12.42
N HIS A 130 -5.01 1.85 11.83
CA HIS A 130 -5.70 2.93 12.54
C HIS A 130 -7.21 2.73 12.51
N GLN A 131 -7.85 2.74 13.68
CA GLN A 131 -9.30 2.56 13.83
C GLN A 131 -10.14 3.48 12.92
N GLY A 132 -9.72 4.74 12.75
CA GLY A 132 -10.43 5.70 11.87
C GLY A 132 -10.38 5.37 10.37
N LYS A 133 -9.67 4.31 9.98
CA LYS A 133 -9.54 3.83 8.60
C LYS A 133 -10.23 2.47 8.39
N ILE A 134 -10.81 1.92 9.44
CA ILE A 134 -11.54 0.64 9.39
C ILE A 134 -13.01 0.95 9.13
N TYR A 135 -13.57 0.34 8.08
CA TYR A 135 -15.02 0.27 7.95
C TYR A 135 -15.56 -0.63 9.06
N PRO A 136 -16.63 -0.23 9.82
CA PRO A 136 -17.07 -1.02 10.97
C PRO A 136 -17.25 -2.50 10.62
N LEU A 137 -16.62 -3.39 11.40
CA LEU A 137 -16.58 -4.83 11.08
C LEU A 137 -17.96 -5.46 10.98
N GLU A 138 -18.94 -4.99 11.77
CA GLU A 138 -20.34 -5.42 11.66
C GLU A 138 -20.95 -5.06 10.31
N GLN A 139 -20.61 -3.89 9.76
CA GLN A 139 -21.07 -3.47 8.43
C GLN A 139 -20.31 -4.26 7.34
N MET A 140 -19.02 -4.53 7.54
CA MET A 140 -18.24 -5.38 6.63
C MET A 140 -18.80 -6.81 6.59
N GLU A 141 -19.22 -7.35 7.73
CA GLU A 141 -19.89 -8.65 7.78
C GLU A 141 -21.19 -8.66 6.96
N ARG A 142 -21.97 -7.57 6.97
CA ARG A 142 -23.14 -7.46 6.09
C ARG A 142 -22.76 -7.48 4.61
N VAL A 143 -21.66 -6.83 4.24
CA VAL A 143 -21.12 -6.88 2.87
C VAL A 143 -20.72 -8.31 2.51
N ILE A 144 -20.01 -9.00 3.40
CA ILE A 144 -19.63 -10.41 3.22
C ILE A 144 -20.88 -11.28 3.04
N ALA A 145 -21.90 -11.10 3.89
CA ALA A 145 -23.15 -11.84 3.81
C ALA A 145 -23.86 -11.61 2.46
N MET A 146 -23.92 -10.38 1.97
CA MET A 146 -24.51 -10.06 0.67
C MET A 146 -23.75 -10.71 -0.48
N LEU A 147 -22.43 -10.61 -0.48
CA LEU A 147 -21.56 -11.18 -1.52
C LEU A 147 -21.60 -12.72 -1.49
N SER A 148 -21.67 -13.33 -0.31
CA SER A 148 -21.72 -14.79 -0.14
C SER A 148 -23.00 -15.43 -0.69
N GLN A 149 -24.09 -14.65 -0.83
CA GLN A 149 -25.34 -15.10 -1.44
C GLN A 149 -25.33 -15.02 -2.97
N MET A 150 -24.35 -14.35 -3.56
CA MET A 150 -24.24 -14.25 -5.02
C MET A 150 -23.77 -15.58 -5.62
N PRO A 151 -24.48 -16.13 -6.63
CA PRO A 151 -24.07 -17.37 -7.25
C PRO A 151 -22.72 -17.21 -7.97
N GLY A 152 -21.86 -18.21 -7.84
CA GLY A 152 -20.54 -18.19 -8.49
C GLY A 152 -19.53 -17.23 -7.89
N VAL A 153 -19.73 -16.75 -6.66
CA VAL A 153 -18.75 -15.91 -5.92
C VAL A 153 -18.02 -16.76 -4.90
N ARG A 154 -16.70 -16.54 -4.78
CA ARG A 154 -15.85 -17.05 -3.71
C ARG A 154 -15.10 -15.87 -3.08
N LEU A 155 -15.13 -15.80 -1.77
CA LEU A 155 -14.56 -14.70 -0.98
C LEU A 155 -13.30 -15.17 -0.26
N PHE A 156 -12.27 -14.32 -0.24
CA PHE A 156 -11.03 -14.58 0.49
C PHE A 156 -10.81 -13.44 1.49
N VAL A 157 -10.70 -13.77 2.79
CA VAL A 157 -10.45 -12.79 3.84
C VAL A 157 -8.96 -12.75 4.15
N PHE A 158 -8.35 -11.57 3.98
CA PHE A 158 -6.95 -11.27 4.22
C PHE A 158 -6.76 -10.45 5.49
N GLY A 159 -5.61 -10.62 6.15
CA GLY A 159 -5.24 -9.87 7.35
C GLY A 159 -4.04 -10.49 8.05
N GLY A 160 -3.73 -10.03 9.27
CA GLY A 160 -2.61 -10.51 10.07
C GLY A 160 -2.88 -10.41 11.57
N GLY A 161 -2.27 -11.32 12.34
CA GLY A 161 -2.44 -11.33 13.80
C GLY A 161 -3.63 -12.15 14.31
N ALA A 162 -3.67 -12.36 15.62
CA ALA A 162 -4.60 -13.32 16.25
C ALA A 162 -6.06 -12.88 16.17
N ALA A 163 -6.35 -11.62 16.48
CA ALA A 163 -7.73 -11.11 16.48
C ALA A 163 -8.35 -11.07 15.07
N GLU A 164 -7.53 -10.75 14.05
CA GLU A 164 -7.97 -10.73 12.66
C GLU A 164 -8.19 -12.14 12.13
N ARG A 165 -7.38 -13.12 12.58
CA ARG A 165 -7.59 -14.54 12.28
C ARG A 165 -8.91 -15.04 12.84
N GLU A 166 -9.22 -14.75 14.10
CA GLU A 166 -10.49 -15.12 14.73
C GLU A 166 -11.70 -14.59 13.95
N TYR A 167 -11.61 -13.34 13.49
CA TYR A 167 -12.65 -12.77 12.63
C TYR A 167 -12.77 -13.53 11.30
N GLY A 168 -11.65 -13.83 10.64
CA GLY A 168 -11.65 -14.55 9.37
C GLY A 168 -12.22 -15.96 9.49
N GLU A 169 -11.83 -16.71 10.53
CA GLU A 169 -12.34 -18.06 10.83
C GLU A 169 -13.85 -18.03 11.10
N ARG A 170 -14.34 -17.07 11.88
CA ARG A 170 -15.77 -16.88 12.10
C ARG A 170 -16.54 -16.59 10.82
N MET A 171 -15.99 -15.80 9.88
CA MET A 171 -16.63 -15.54 8.60
C MET A 171 -16.66 -16.79 7.71
N GLU A 172 -15.59 -17.60 7.72
CA GLU A 172 -15.52 -18.87 7.00
C GLU A 172 -16.53 -19.90 7.54
N GLU A 173 -16.63 -20.03 8.85
CA GLU A 173 -17.63 -20.92 9.50
C GLU A 173 -19.07 -20.52 9.17
N LYS A 174 -19.33 -19.20 9.12
CA LYS A 174 -20.68 -18.69 8.92
C LYS A 174 -21.14 -18.71 7.47
N TYR A 175 -20.20 -18.57 6.53
CA TYR A 175 -20.50 -18.39 5.09
C TYR A 175 -19.70 -19.38 4.25
N GLY A 176 -20.32 -20.38 3.67
CA GLY A 176 -19.66 -21.46 2.93
C GLY A 176 -18.88 -21.07 1.68
N SER A 177 -19.07 -19.83 1.16
CA SER A 177 -18.30 -19.28 0.04
C SER A 177 -17.08 -18.45 0.49
N VAL A 178 -16.85 -18.29 1.80
CA VAL A 178 -15.73 -17.53 2.38
C VAL A 178 -14.60 -18.48 2.73
N VAL A 179 -13.37 -18.05 2.47
CA VAL A 179 -12.12 -18.70 2.87
C VAL A 179 -11.26 -17.68 3.60
N SER A 180 -10.89 -17.97 4.84
CA SER A 180 -9.89 -17.18 5.55
C SER A 180 -8.50 -17.64 5.15
N VAL A 181 -7.66 -16.75 4.62
CA VAL A 181 -6.25 -17.04 4.30
C VAL A 181 -5.30 -16.63 5.42
N ILE A 182 -5.82 -15.97 6.47
CA ILE A 182 -5.04 -15.35 7.54
C ILE A 182 -4.22 -16.40 8.30
N GLY A 183 -2.90 -16.31 8.17
CA GLY A 183 -1.96 -17.20 8.83
C GLY A 183 -1.96 -18.65 8.33
N ARG A 184 -2.65 -18.95 7.23
CA ARG A 184 -2.63 -20.28 6.59
C ARG A 184 -1.58 -20.37 5.50
N ILE A 185 -1.30 -19.27 4.81
CA ILE A 185 -0.27 -19.17 3.78
C ILE A 185 0.67 -18.00 4.08
N LYS A 186 1.87 -18.03 3.51
CA LYS A 186 2.87 -16.96 3.66
C LYS A 186 2.54 -15.79 2.75
N LEU A 187 2.99 -14.59 3.11
CA LEU A 187 2.76 -13.35 2.35
C LEU A 187 3.03 -13.49 0.84
N ALA A 188 4.10 -14.19 0.45
CA ALA A 188 4.40 -14.42 -0.97
C ALA A 188 3.26 -15.18 -1.67
N ARG A 189 2.66 -16.17 -0.99
CA ARG A 189 1.53 -16.94 -1.50
C ARG A 189 0.22 -16.16 -1.48
N GLU A 190 0.04 -15.28 -0.50
CA GLU A 190 -1.07 -14.33 -0.51
C GLU A 190 -1.01 -13.42 -1.74
N MET A 191 0.18 -12.90 -2.10
CA MET A 191 0.37 -12.09 -3.30
C MET A 191 0.08 -12.87 -4.60
N GLU A 192 0.49 -14.14 -4.67
CA GLU A 192 0.13 -15.03 -5.78
C GLU A 192 -1.40 -15.19 -5.88
N LEU A 193 -2.07 -15.49 -4.76
CA LEU A 193 -3.53 -15.60 -4.72
C LEU A 193 -4.22 -14.28 -5.11
N ILE A 194 -3.74 -13.14 -4.60
CA ILE A 194 -4.25 -11.81 -4.97
C ILE A 194 -4.17 -11.58 -6.48
N SER A 195 -3.16 -12.12 -7.16
CA SER A 195 -3.03 -12.00 -8.62
C SER A 195 -4.17 -12.67 -9.40
N HIS A 196 -4.88 -13.61 -8.78
CA HIS A 196 -6.02 -14.31 -9.36
C HIS A 196 -7.38 -13.68 -9.04
N LEU A 197 -7.46 -12.77 -8.08
CA LEU A 197 -8.73 -12.12 -7.70
C LEU A 197 -9.31 -11.29 -8.85
N ASP A 198 -10.61 -11.34 -9.03
CA ASP A 198 -11.34 -10.45 -9.96
C ASP A 198 -11.54 -9.05 -9.34
N LEU A 199 -11.68 -8.98 -8.02
CA LEU A 199 -11.87 -7.75 -7.25
C LEU A 199 -11.16 -7.85 -5.90
N MET A 200 -10.64 -6.72 -5.41
CA MET A 200 -10.14 -6.57 -4.06
C MET A 200 -10.85 -5.42 -3.35
N LEU A 201 -11.54 -5.71 -2.25
CA LEU A 201 -12.09 -4.72 -1.33
C LEU A 201 -11.13 -4.57 -0.15
N SER A 202 -10.40 -3.48 -0.09
CA SER A 202 -9.37 -3.26 0.92
C SER A 202 -9.59 -1.95 1.66
N MET A 203 -9.41 -1.98 2.97
CA MET A 203 -9.20 -0.78 3.77
C MET A 203 -7.77 -0.27 3.54
N ASP A 204 -7.41 0.84 4.18
CA ASP A 204 -6.04 1.38 4.11
C ASP A 204 -5.11 0.51 4.99
N SER A 205 -4.93 -0.73 4.58
CA SER A 205 -4.04 -1.71 5.19
C SER A 205 -2.63 -1.60 4.60
N SER A 206 -1.63 -1.81 5.41
CA SER A 206 -0.21 -1.84 5.03
C SER A 206 0.28 -3.27 4.92
#